data_05b1c87873f1f07aeee77592d5ead653
#
_entry.id   05b1c87873f1f07aeee77592d5ead653
#
_cell.length_a   1.000
_cell.length_b   1.000
_cell.length_c   1.000
_cell.angle_alpha   90.00
_cell.angle_beta   90.00
_cell.angle_gamma   90.00
#
_symmetry.space_group_name_H-M   'P 1'
#
loop_
_entity.id
_entity.type
_entity.pdbx_description
1 polymer ?
#
loop_
_entity_poly.entity_id
_entity_poly.type
_entity_poly.pdbx_seq_one_letter_code
_entity_poly.pdbx_strand_id
1 'polypeptide(L)'
;AEEEIDVVSAIAKDMGKKADVGIRIKPVVPWLEEKHFQSDQFPTMLENYTEESNNWKWGIGVEGCKRMVKRIAKDPNLEMTLYHCHLGRLSRDPEMFAEWNRGVANVVAEVYKDTGFAPKFVDIGGGWLRDRDPEHNVPGELKNPYTQNDYAKAVCDAMLEEFNAVGMPIPNLWLEPG
;
A
#
# COMPACT_ATOMS: atom_id res chain seq x y z
N ALA A 1 3.04 4.62 -14.08
CA ALA A 1 1.83 5.10 -14.78
C ALA A 1 1.30 3.99 -15.71
N GLU A 2 0.06 4.16 -16.24
CA GLU A 2 -0.54 3.12 -17.09
C GLU A 2 0.27 2.85 -18.38
N GLU A 3 1.02 3.85 -18.85
CA GLU A 3 1.89 3.76 -20.04
C GLU A 3 3.10 2.84 -19.82
N GLU A 4 3.52 2.64 -18.60
CA GLU A 4 4.63 1.73 -18.28
C GLU A 4 4.30 0.27 -18.62
N ILE A 5 3.02 -0.09 -18.62
CA ILE A 5 2.55 -1.42 -19.01
C ILE A 5 3.00 -1.76 -20.43
N ASP A 6 2.85 -0.82 -21.38
CA ASP A 6 3.22 -1.03 -22.77
C ASP A 6 4.73 -1.22 -22.94
N VAL A 7 5.51 -0.41 -22.21
CA VAL A 7 6.97 -0.48 -22.25
C VAL A 7 7.46 -1.84 -21.71
N VAL A 8 6.94 -2.25 -20.53
CA VAL A 8 7.33 -3.52 -19.92
C VAL A 8 6.89 -4.70 -20.78
N SER A 9 5.67 -4.66 -21.34
CA SER A 9 5.18 -5.71 -22.24
C SER A 9 6.04 -5.84 -23.51
N ALA A 10 6.42 -4.73 -24.13
CA ALA A 10 7.28 -4.75 -25.31
C ALA A 10 8.65 -5.37 -25.01
N ILE A 11 9.28 -4.96 -23.89
CA ILE A 11 10.57 -5.53 -23.47
C ILE A 11 10.45 -7.02 -23.17
N ALA A 12 9.43 -7.43 -22.43
CA ALA A 12 9.19 -8.83 -22.10
C ALA A 12 9.03 -9.69 -23.36
N LYS A 13 8.27 -9.18 -24.33
CA LYS A 13 8.09 -9.81 -25.65
C LYS A 13 9.41 -9.95 -26.39
N ASP A 14 10.21 -8.90 -26.47
CA ASP A 14 11.50 -8.92 -27.16
C ASP A 14 12.49 -9.90 -26.49
N MET A 15 12.39 -10.04 -25.18
CA MET A 15 13.20 -11.00 -24.42
C MET A 15 12.66 -12.45 -24.50
N GLY A 16 11.51 -12.69 -25.08
CA GLY A 16 10.83 -13.99 -25.09
C GLY A 16 10.46 -14.49 -23.68
N LYS A 17 10.14 -13.58 -22.76
CA LYS A 17 9.82 -13.88 -21.36
C LYS A 17 8.47 -13.28 -20.97
N LYS A 18 7.87 -13.87 -19.94
CA LYS A 18 6.75 -13.26 -19.25
C LYS A 18 7.27 -12.49 -18.03
N ALA A 19 6.88 -11.24 -17.88
CA ALA A 19 7.32 -10.40 -16.76
C ALA A 19 6.30 -10.42 -15.63
N ASP A 20 6.76 -10.70 -14.41
CA ASP A 20 5.99 -10.45 -13.20
C ASP A 20 5.96 -8.96 -12.91
N VAL A 21 4.77 -8.42 -12.73
CA VAL A 21 4.57 -6.99 -12.49
C VAL A 21 3.74 -6.74 -11.23
N GLY A 22 4.00 -5.60 -10.61
CA GLY A 22 3.24 -5.10 -9.48
C GLY A 22 2.67 -3.71 -9.73
N ILE A 23 1.63 -3.38 -9.00
CA ILE A 23 1.02 -2.04 -9.04
C ILE A 23 1.22 -1.37 -7.68
N ARG A 24 1.81 -0.17 -7.70
CA ARG A 24 1.83 0.67 -6.51
C ARG A 24 0.48 1.35 -6.34
N ILE A 25 -0.20 1.02 -5.26
CA ILE A 25 -1.52 1.54 -4.92
C ILE A 25 -1.42 2.62 -3.85
N LYS A 26 -2.44 3.46 -3.79
CA LYS A 26 -2.58 4.49 -2.79
C LYS A 26 -3.96 4.37 -2.14
N PRO A 27 -4.03 3.93 -0.90
CA PRO A 27 -5.27 3.94 -0.15
C PRO A 27 -5.61 5.37 0.28
N VAL A 28 -6.90 5.63 0.40
CA VAL A 28 -7.43 6.81 1.10
C VAL A 28 -7.94 6.34 2.44
N VAL A 29 -7.43 6.91 3.51
CA VAL A 29 -7.81 6.55 4.87
C VAL A 29 -8.25 7.83 5.59
N PRO A 30 -9.54 8.21 5.48
CA PRO A 30 -10.06 9.49 5.98
C PRO A 30 -9.76 9.73 7.47
N TRP A 31 -9.81 8.68 8.27
CA TRP A 31 -9.51 8.77 9.70
C TRP A 31 -8.04 9.15 9.98
N LEU A 32 -7.10 8.63 9.20
CA LEU A 32 -5.69 9.01 9.30
C LEU A 32 -5.47 10.44 8.83
N GLU A 33 -6.16 10.83 7.78
CA GLU A 33 -6.13 12.19 7.27
C GLU A 33 -6.59 13.16 8.35
N GLU A 34 -7.75 12.91 8.96
CA GLU A 34 -8.29 13.76 10.00
C GLU A 34 -7.39 13.85 11.24
N LYS A 35 -6.83 12.74 11.69
CA LYS A 35 -6.08 12.66 12.96
C LYS A 35 -4.61 13.07 12.84
N HIS A 36 -3.97 12.84 11.69
CA HIS A 36 -2.54 13.02 11.54
C HIS A 36 -2.11 14.21 10.70
N PHE A 37 -2.97 14.67 9.79
CA PHE A 37 -2.66 15.83 8.95
C PHE A 37 -3.27 17.14 9.47
N GLN A 38 -4.08 17.10 10.52
CA GLN A 38 -4.54 18.29 11.26
C GLN A 38 -3.45 18.95 12.12
N SER A 39 -2.21 18.46 12.05
CA SER A 39 -1.13 19.13 12.76
C SER A 39 -0.78 20.44 12.05
N ASP A 40 -0.36 21.44 12.83
CA ASP A 40 0.10 22.76 12.35
C ASP A 40 1.23 22.70 11.31
N GLN A 41 1.81 21.51 11.09
CA GLN A 41 2.88 21.29 10.13
C GLN A 41 2.38 21.08 8.70
N PHE A 42 1.12 20.64 8.48
CA PHE A 42 0.61 20.30 7.15
C PHE A 42 -0.84 20.75 6.90
N PRO A 43 -1.21 22.00 7.20
CA PRO A 43 -2.61 22.45 7.05
C PRO A 43 -3.14 22.39 5.62
N THR A 44 -2.25 22.46 4.63
CA THR A 44 -2.60 22.47 3.21
C THR A 44 -2.76 21.07 2.60
N MET A 45 -2.25 20.03 3.25
CA MET A 45 -2.33 18.66 2.72
C MET A 45 -3.73 18.07 2.83
N LEU A 46 -4.54 18.51 3.80
CA LEU A 46 -5.91 18.02 4.00
C LEU A 46 -6.92 18.58 3.02
N GLU A 47 -6.85 19.88 2.74
CA GLU A 47 -7.84 20.55 1.90
C GLU A 47 -7.80 20.03 0.45
N ASN A 48 -6.65 19.55 -0.01
CA ASN A 48 -6.44 19.10 -1.38
C ASN A 48 -6.05 17.61 -1.49
N TYR A 49 -6.03 16.86 -0.38
CA TYR A 49 -5.47 15.51 -0.34
C TYR A 49 -6.13 14.56 -1.36
N THR A 50 -7.44 14.61 -1.50
CA THR A 50 -8.16 13.70 -2.42
C THR A 50 -7.88 14.04 -3.88
N GLU A 51 -7.79 15.32 -4.23
CA GLU A 51 -7.57 15.79 -5.59
C GLU A 51 -6.09 15.74 -5.97
N GLU A 52 -5.22 16.23 -5.10
CA GLU A 52 -3.76 16.15 -5.29
C GLU A 52 -3.23 14.73 -5.19
N SER A 53 -3.88 13.87 -4.38
CA SER A 53 -3.44 12.48 -4.22
C SER A 53 -3.51 11.67 -5.50
N ASN A 54 -4.45 11.99 -6.39
CA ASN A 54 -4.52 11.36 -7.71
C ASN A 54 -3.34 11.72 -8.61
N ASN A 55 -2.64 12.81 -8.32
CA ASN A 55 -1.51 13.32 -9.09
C ASN A 55 -0.15 13.02 -8.45
N TRP A 56 -0.12 12.38 -7.28
CA TRP A 56 1.14 12.09 -6.60
C TRP A 56 1.79 10.80 -7.09
N LYS A 57 3.13 10.81 -7.12
CA LYS A 57 3.98 9.66 -7.48
C LYS A 57 3.87 8.43 -6.57
N TRP A 58 3.04 8.51 -5.53
CA TRP A 58 2.97 7.50 -4.46
C TRP A 58 2.06 6.32 -4.75
N GLY A 59 1.52 6.22 -5.93
CA GLY A 59 0.65 5.11 -6.33
C GLY A 59 -0.61 5.58 -7.06
N ILE A 60 -1.43 4.63 -7.44
CA ILE A 60 -2.70 4.87 -8.12
C ILE A 60 -3.89 4.52 -7.23
N GLY A 61 -5.00 5.22 -7.43
CA GLY A 61 -6.26 4.93 -6.75
C GLY A 61 -6.97 3.69 -7.29
N VAL A 62 -8.06 3.30 -6.64
CA VAL A 62 -8.83 2.08 -6.91
C VAL A 62 -9.21 1.93 -8.39
N GLU A 63 -9.78 2.95 -9.00
CA GLU A 63 -10.27 2.87 -10.39
C GLU A 63 -9.11 2.69 -11.40
N GLY A 64 -7.99 3.38 -11.19
CA GLY A 64 -6.78 3.15 -11.98
C GLY A 64 -6.25 1.72 -11.83
N CYS A 65 -6.27 1.22 -10.60
CA CYS A 65 -5.86 -0.15 -10.29
C CYS A 65 -6.75 -1.19 -11.01
N LYS A 66 -8.08 -1.05 -10.96
CA LYS A 66 -9.02 -1.91 -11.68
C LYS A 66 -8.74 -1.94 -13.19
N ARG A 67 -8.47 -0.77 -13.80
CA ARG A 67 -8.13 -0.70 -15.22
C ARG A 67 -6.81 -1.41 -15.54
N MET A 68 -5.77 -1.16 -14.74
CA MET A 68 -4.45 -1.78 -14.96
C MET A 68 -4.50 -3.29 -14.79
N VAL A 69 -5.17 -3.81 -13.77
CA VAL A 69 -5.34 -5.27 -13.57
C VAL A 69 -6.03 -5.91 -14.78
N LYS A 70 -7.16 -5.33 -15.26
CA LYS A 70 -7.88 -5.82 -16.45
C LYS A 70 -7.01 -5.76 -17.71
N ARG A 71 -6.14 -4.78 -17.83
CA ARG A 71 -5.24 -4.63 -18.96
C ARG A 71 -4.10 -5.65 -18.91
N ILE A 72 -3.45 -5.81 -17.76
CA ILE A 72 -2.38 -6.79 -17.57
C ILE A 72 -2.91 -8.21 -17.78
N ALA A 73 -4.11 -8.53 -17.29
CA ALA A 73 -4.71 -9.85 -17.46
C ALA A 73 -4.92 -10.26 -18.93
N LYS A 74 -4.99 -9.31 -19.86
CA LYS A 74 -5.14 -9.55 -21.31
C LYS A 74 -3.80 -9.62 -22.04
N ASP A 75 -2.70 -9.28 -21.38
CA ASP A 75 -1.38 -9.22 -22.00
C ASP A 75 -0.64 -10.55 -21.79
N PRO A 76 -0.28 -11.28 -22.87
CA PRO A 76 0.39 -12.57 -22.75
C PRO A 76 1.82 -12.48 -22.22
N ASN A 77 2.42 -11.29 -22.26
CA ASN A 77 3.80 -11.05 -21.83
C ASN A 77 3.92 -10.63 -20.37
N LEU A 78 2.78 -10.40 -19.69
CA LEU A 78 2.75 -9.88 -18.32
C LEU A 78 2.01 -10.84 -17.38
N GLU A 79 2.43 -10.87 -16.13
CA GLU A 79 1.70 -11.50 -15.03
C GLU A 79 1.62 -10.54 -13.85
N MET A 80 0.41 -10.18 -13.45
CA MET A 80 0.19 -9.42 -12.23
C MET A 80 0.41 -10.31 -11.02
N THR A 81 1.28 -9.90 -10.09
CA THR A 81 1.60 -10.71 -8.91
C THR A 81 1.49 -9.96 -7.58
N LEU A 82 1.67 -8.65 -7.60
CA LEU A 82 1.94 -7.85 -6.40
C LEU A 82 1.15 -6.54 -6.39
N TYR A 83 0.64 -6.18 -5.23
CA TYR A 83 0.35 -4.78 -4.91
C TYR A 83 1.40 -4.25 -3.94
N HIS A 84 1.87 -3.03 -4.17
CA HIS A 84 2.79 -2.34 -3.29
C HIS A 84 2.16 -1.07 -2.74
N CYS A 85 2.39 -0.79 -1.46
CA CYS A 85 2.08 0.48 -0.83
C CYS A 85 3.15 0.82 0.20
N HIS A 86 3.44 2.09 0.38
CA HIS A 86 4.37 2.54 1.40
C HIS A 86 3.80 3.77 2.11
N LEU A 87 3.53 3.65 3.41
CA LEU A 87 2.98 4.71 4.24
C LEU A 87 3.94 5.90 4.39
N GLY A 88 5.24 5.61 4.46
CA GLY A 88 6.26 6.61 4.82
C GLY A 88 6.94 6.30 6.14
N ARG A 89 7.69 7.24 6.69
CA ARG A 89 8.69 6.99 7.73
C ARG A 89 8.18 6.98 9.15
N LEU A 90 7.03 7.20 9.57
CA LEU A 90 6.76 7.60 10.97
C LEU A 90 5.61 6.87 11.64
N SER A 91 5.55 5.56 11.50
CA SER A 91 4.58 4.81 12.29
C SER A 91 5.09 4.59 13.72
N ARG A 92 4.60 5.39 14.67
CA ARG A 92 4.89 5.23 16.11
C ARG A 92 3.78 4.50 16.86
N ASP A 93 2.68 4.25 16.20
CA ASP A 93 1.46 3.71 16.79
C ASP A 93 1.00 2.50 15.97
N PRO A 94 0.92 1.30 16.58
CA PRO A 94 0.42 0.11 15.89
C PRO A 94 -1.00 0.27 15.36
N GLU A 95 -1.87 0.98 16.06
CA GLU A 95 -3.25 1.22 15.62
C GLU A 95 -3.28 2.06 14.35
N MET A 96 -2.52 3.14 14.30
CA MET A 96 -2.39 3.97 13.10
C MET A 96 -1.84 3.16 11.92
N PHE A 97 -0.81 2.36 12.17
CA PHE A 97 -0.20 1.55 11.13
C PHE A 97 -1.14 0.44 10.63
N ALA A 98 -1.92 -0.14 11.53
CA ALA A 98 -2.96 -1.11 11.19
C ALA A 98 -4.06 -0.49 10.33
N GLU A 99 -4.57 0.69 10.69
CA GLU A 99 -5.61 1.37 9.93
C GLU A 99 -5.15 1.80 8.53
N TRP A 100 -3.90 2.23 8.38
CA TRP A 100 -3.32 2.45 7.07
C TRP A 100 -3.32 1.17 6.22
N ASN A 101 -2.88 0.06 6.80
CA ASN A 101 -2.82 -1.22 6.10
C ASN A 101 -4.22 -1.83 5.89
N ARG A 102 -5.19 -1.52 6.74
CA ARG A 102 -6.62 -1.77 6.46
C ARG A 102 -7.06 -1.07 5.19
N GLY A 103 -6.69 0.20 5.00
CA GLY A 103 -6.94 0.94 3.77
C GLY A 103 -6.30 0.29 2.54
N VAL A 104 -5.06 -0.23 2.67
CA VAL A 104 -4.41 -1.01 1.61
C VAL A 104 -5.21 -2.26 1.28
N ALA A 105 -5.58 -3.04 2.29
CA ALA A 105 -6.37 -4.27 2.11
C ALA A 105 -7.75 -3.99 1.51
N ASN A 106 -8.39 -2.89 1.89
CA ASN A 106 -9.67 -2.46 1.32
C ASN A 106 -9.56 -2.18 -0.19
N VAL A 107 -8.53 -1.45 -0.63
CA VAL A 107 -8.26 -1.25 -2.07
C VAL A 107 -8.11 -2.58 -2.79
N VAL A 108 -7.30 -3.49 -2.25
CA VAL A 108 -7.06 -4.81 -2.85
C VAL A 108 -8.35 -5.62 -2.91
N ALA A 109 -9.13 -5.65 -1.83
CA ALA A 109 -10.42 -6.34 -1.74
C ALA A 109 -11.45 -5.77 -2.74
N GLU A 110 -11.49 -4.46 -2.90
CA GLU A 110 -12.39 -3.81 -3.86
C GLU A 110 -12.01 -4.13 -5.31
N VAL A 111 -10.72 -4.13 -5.63
CA VAL A 111 -10.25 -4.57 -6.95
C VAL A 111 -10.56 -6.05 -7.18
N TYR A 112 -10.41 -6.90 -6.17
CA TYR A 112 -10.77 -8.32 -6.24
C TYR A 112 -12.25 -8.52 -6.56
N LYS A 113 -13.16 -7.81 -5.90
CA LYS A 113 -14.61 -7.87 -6.18
C LYS A 113 -14.93 -7.57 -7.65
N ASP A 114 -14.24 -6.60 -8.24
CA ASP A 114 -14.50 -6.14 -9.61
C ASP A 114 -13.82 -7.00 -10.68
N THR A 115 -12.65 -7.56 -10.37
CA THR A 115 -11.78 -8.22 -11.36
C THR A 115 -11.63 -9.74 -11.17
N GLY A 116 -11.93 -10.24 -9.98
CA GLY A 116 -11.61 -11.62 -9.57
C GLY A 116 -10.12 -11.89 -9.34
N PHE A 117 -9.27 -10.87 -9.46
CA PHE A 117 -7.83 -11.04 -9.31
C PHE A 117 -7.40 -11.00 -7.85
N ALA A 118 -6.84 -12.11 -7.35
CA ALA A 118 -6.18 -12.19 -6.05
C ALA A 118 -4.66 -12.14 -6.23
N PRO A 119 -3.94 -11.20 -5.58
CA PRO A 119 -2.49 -11.11 -5.69
C PRO A 119 -1.79 -12.25 -4.97
N LYS A 120 -0.59 -12.63 -5.42
CA LYS A 120 0.29 -13.54 -4.68
C LYS A 120 0.89 -12.86 -3.46
N PHE A 121 1.18 -11.56 -3.60
CA PHE A 121 1.85 -10.75 -2.58
C PHE A 121 1.19 -9.39 -2.42
N VAL A 122 1.22 -8.89 -1.19
CA VAL A 122 0.99 -7.49 -0.88
C VAL A 122 2.22 -6.99 -0.13
N ASP A 123 2.92 -6.04 -0.72
CA ASP A 123 4.07 -5.36 -0.12
C ASP A 123 3.58 -4.08 0.55
N ILE A 124 3.70 -4.03 1.86
CA ILE A 124 3.26 -2.87 2.65
C ILE A 124 4.42 -1.91 2.97
N GLY A 125 5.55 -2.13 2.34
CA GLY A 125 6.70 -1.23 2.41
C GLY A 125 7.40 -1.21 3.76
N GLY A 126 8.06 -0.09 4.01
CA GLY A 126 8.78 0.20 5.25
C GLY A 126 7.96 1.06 6.22
N GLY A 127 8.69 1.79 7.07
CA GLY A 127 8.07 2.62 8.10
C GLY A 127 7.76 1.86 9.39
N TRP A 128 8.26 0.64 9.52
CA TRP A 128 8.16 -0.19 10.70
C TRP A 128 8.91 0.42 11.87
N LEU A 129 8.42 0.13 13.04
CA LEU A 129 8.99 0.56 14.29
C LEU A 129 10.46 0.19 14.43
N ARG A 130 11.23 1.16 14.92
CA ARG A 130 12.57 0.96 15.45
C ARG A 130 12.56 1.16 16.97
N ASP A 131 13.46 0.47 17.68
CA ASP A 131 13.67 0.66 19.11
C ASP A 131 14.07 2.10 19.45
N ARG A 132 14.71 2.77 18.49
CA ARG A 132 15.09 4.19 18.56
C ARG A 132 14.75 4.86 17.25
N ASP A 133 14.20 6.06 17.34
CA ASP A 133 14.07 6.95 16.20
C ASP A 133 15.40 7.71 16.01
N PRO A 134 16.22 7.38 15.00
CA PRO A 134 17.51 8.03 14.80
C PRO A 134 17.40 9.44 14.23
N GLU A 135 16.24 9.85 13.74
CA GLU A 135 16.05 11.15 13.12
C GLU A 135 15.56 12.25 14.09
N HIS A 136 15.35 11.94 15.37
CA HIS A 136 15.38 12.81 16.55
C HIS A 136 14.67 14.15 16.53
N ASN A 137 13.57 14.28 15.92
CA ASN A 137 12.78 15.50 16.09
C ASN A 137 12.02 15.53 17.44
N VAL A 138 12.30 14.56 18.33
CA VAL A 138 11.70 14.49 19.66
C VAL A 138 12.80 14.61 20.70
N PRO A 139 12.77 15.62 21.58
CA PRO A 139 13.71 15.74 22.68
C PRO A 139 13.56 14.55 23.63
N GLY A 140 14.66 13.82 23.83
CA GLY A 140 14.73 12.70 24.76
C GLY A 140 14.66 11.34 24.05
N GLU A 141 15.25 10.35 24.69
CA GLU A 141 15.21 8.95 24.28
C GLU A 141 13.81 8.37 24.55
N LEU A 142 12.82 8.70 23.74
CA LEU A 142 11.52 8.05 23.82
C LEU A 142 11.69 6.64 23.26
N LYS A 143 11.88 5.72 24.19
CA LYS A 143 11.80 4.30 23.92
C LYS A 143 10.38 4.01 23.45
N ASN A 144 10.24 3.40 22.28
CA ASN A 144 8.93 3.00 21.82
C ASN A 144 8.35 1.94 22.77
N PRO A 145 7.13 2.12 23.30
CA PRO A 145 6.52 1.17 24.23
C PRO A 145 6.06 -0.13 23.54
N TYR A 146 5.97 -0.14 22.22
CA TYR A 146 5.43 -1.25 21.43
C TYR A 146 6.55 -2.13 20.87
N THR A 147 6.23 -3.40 20.70
CA THR A 147 7.11 -4.39 20.07
C THR A 147 6.78 -4.58 18.59
N GLN A 148 7.68 -5.21 17.83
CA GLN A 148 7.38 -5.61 16.46
C GLN A 148 6.18 -6.57 16.37
N ASN A 149 5.98 -7.40 17.38
CA ASN A 149 4.83 -8.31 17.44
C ASN A 149 3.51 -7.55 17.59
N ASP A 150 3.49 -6.44 18.32
CA ASP A 150 2.29 -5.62 18.46
C ASP A 150 1.88 -5.04 17.10
N TYR A 151 2.86 -4.55 16.32
CA TYR A 151 2.62 -4.07 14.96
C TYR A 151 2.17 -5.20 14.03
N ALA A 152 2.89 -6.32 14.02
CA ALA A 152 2.56 -7.43 13.15
C ALA A 152 1.14 -7.95 13.41
N LYS A 153 0.77 -8.10 14.69
CA LYS A 153 -0.58 -8.53 15.06
C LYS A 153 -1.63 -7.54 14.60
N ALA A 154 -1.48 -6.26 14.89
CA ALA A 154 -2.45 -5.23 14.55
C ALA A 154 -2.65 -5.14 13.02
N VAL A 155 -1.57 -5.17 12.24
CA VAL A 155 -1.61 -5.13 10.78
C VAL A 155 -2.28 -6.39 10.22
N CYS A 156 -1.87 -7.57 10.67
CA CYS A 156 -2.45 -8.82 10.17
C CYS A 156 -3.94 -8.90 10.47
N ASP A 157 -4.36 -8.57 11.68
CA ASP A 157 -5.77 -8.60 12.07
C ASP A 157 -6.60 -7.65 11.18
N ALA A 158 -6.13 -6.42 10.99
CA ALA A 158 -6.81 -5.42 10.16
C ALA A 158 -6.93 -5.83 8.68
N MET A 159 -5.87 -6.39 8.10
CA MET A 159 -5.89 -6.81 6.70
C MET A 159 -6.73 -8.07 6.49
N LEU A 160 -6.66 -9.03 7.42
CA LEU A 160 -7.45 -10.26 7.35
C LEU A 160 -8.95 -10.00 7.41
N GLU A 161 -9.40 -9.04 8.20
CA GLU A 161 -10.82 -8.64 8.22
C GLU A 161 -11.31 -8.25 6.83
N GLU A 162 -10.58 -7.40 6.11
CA GLU A 162 -10.95 -6.92 4.78
C GLU A 162 -10.94 -8.05 3.73
N PHE A 163 -9.91 -8.91 3.74
CA PHE A 163 -9.82 -10.01 2.79
C PHE A 163 -10.89 -11.06 3.03
N ASN A 164 -11.16 -11.42 4.29
CA ASN A 164 -12.18 -12.37 4.65
C ASN A 164 -13.59 -11.86 4.33
N ALA A 165 -13.85 -10.56 4.50
CA ALA A 165 -15.13 -9.94 4.19
C ALA A 165 -15.57 -10.13 2.74
N VAL A 166 -14.61 -10.34 1.83
CA VAL A 166 -14.87 -10.55 0.40
C VAL A 166 -14.57 -11.96 -0.07
N GLY A 167 -14.16 -12.86 0.83
CA GLY A 167 -13.79 -14.24 0.48
C GLY A 167 -12.55 -14.33 -0.42
N MET A 168 -11.64 -13.36 -0.35
CA MET A 168 -10.42 -13.34 -1.15
C MET A 168 -9.39 -14.32 -0.56
N PRO A 169 -8.63 -15.06 -1.38
CA PRO A 169 -7.46 -15.80 -0.93
C PRO A 169 -6.46 -14.87 -0.25
N ILE A 170 -5.94 -15.29 0.91
CA ILE A 170 -5.01 -14.47 1.70
C ILE A 170 -3.64 -14.41 1.00
N PRO A 171 -3.14 -13.23 0.64
CA PRO A 171 -1.83 -13.07 0.03
C PRO A 171 -0.71 -13.20 1.05
N ASN A 172 0.51 -13.43 0.58
CA ASN A 172 1.69 -13.28 1.40
C ASN A 172 2.02 -11.80 1.59
N LEU A 173 2.44 -11.40 2.79
CA LEU A 173 2.92 -10.05 3.03
C LEU A 173 4.42 -9.96 2.77
N TRP A 174 4.82 -8.89 2.08
CA TRP A 174 6.20 -8.45 1.97
C TRP A 174 6.39 -7.17 2.77
N LEU A 175 7.56 -7.03 3.36
CA LEU A 175 7.95 -5.94 4.22
C LEU A 175 9.29 -5.41 3.77
N GLU A 176 9.48 -4.10 3.84
CA GLU A 176 10.74 -3.40 3.52
C GLU A 176 11.31 -2.73 4.78
N PRO A 177 11.68 -3.48 5.82
CA PRO A 177 12.23 -2.89 7.04
C PRO A 177 13.56 -2.20 6.72
N GLY A 178 13.66 -0.89 7.04
CA GLY A 178 14.82 -0.05 6.79
C GLY A 178 15.40 0.57 8.07
#